data_47802c1bedf9f22ae3b276a74e6f2798
#
_entry.id   47802c1bedf9f22ae3b276a74e6f2798
#
_cell.length_a   1.000
_cell.length_b   1.000
_cell.length_c   1.000
_cell.angle_alpha   90.00
_cell.angle_beta   90.00
_cell.angle_gamma   90.00
#
_symmetry.space_group_name_H-M   'P 1'
#
loop_
_entity.id
_entity.type
_entity.pdbx_description
1 polymer ?
#
loop_
_entity_poly.entity_id
_entity_poly.type
_entity_poly.pdbx_seq_one_letter_code
_entity_poly.pdbx_strand_id
1 'polypeptide(L)'
;MVVLSYLKNQNKHFNAIKNQQITIAAKANIVICIAFCLFWTIYFSFAEMWFIVCTDIFFTTMSIFSLFLIYIHRISAGILVSQIVLFVFPVVFCLIFDVATIDHPRVAHLFLPAGAILGYLNYRRDPNALQLILIILSIAAFIFFSGSAFTLDGAIPLAESIRAYGGWIAISVATLMICISIFVMQLELQIENKLVQDLRLALSKQQFELFYQPQVNSCEKIIGAEILLR
;
A
#
# COMPACT_ATOMS: atom_id res chain seq x y z
N MET A 1 8.45 32.45 17.50
CA MET A 1 9.26 31.85 16.41
C MET A 1 9.84 30.47 16.77
N VAL A 2 10.40 30.27 18.00
CA VAL A 2 11.04 29.03 18.44
C VAL A 2 10.05 27.84 18.53
N VAL A 3 8.83 28.01 19.04
CA VAL A 3 7.85 26.89 19.19
C VAL A 3 7.23 26.45 17.88
N LEU A 4 6.92 27.39 17.00
CA LEU A 4 6.48 27.04 15.63
C LEU A 4 7.59 26.27 14.90
N SER A 5 8.86 26.63 15.12
CA SER A 5 9.99 25.88 14.55
C SER A 5 10.15 24.50 15.23
N TYR A 6 9.91 24.39 16.53
CA TYR A 6 9.96 23.12 17.27
C TYR A 6 8.81 22.18 16.83
N LEU A 7 7.57 22.66 16.83
CA LEU A 7 6.40 21.90 16.38
C LEU A 7 6.53 21.50 14.89
N LYS A 8 7.05 22.41 14.05
CA LYS A 8 7.33 22.13 12.65
C LYS A 8 8.43 21.07 12.50
N ASN A 9 9.43 21.09 13.36
CA ASN A 9 10.53 20.11 13.36
C ASN A 9 10.06 18.73 13.86
N GLN A 10 9.24 18.69 14.92
CA GLN A 10 8.58 17.48 15.43
C GLN A 10 7.66 16.86 14.36
N ASN A 11 6.85 17.70 13.71
CA ASN A 11 5.94 17.23 12.65
C ASN A 11 6.73 16.71 11.41
N LYS A 12 7.85 17.34 11.09
CA LYS A 12 8.75 16.88 10.02
C LYS A 12 9.40 15.53 10.37
N HIS A 13 9.85 15.36 11.61
CA HIS A 13 10.42 14.10 12.09
C HIS A 13 9.38 12.97 12.12
N PHE A 14 8.17 13.27 12.58
CA PHE A 14 7.03 12.36 12.60
C PHE A 14 6.65 11.90 11.19
N ASN A 15 6.49 12.84 10.26
CA ASN A 15 6.19 12.53 8.86
C ASN A 15 7.32 11.73 8.19
N ALA A 16 8.58 11.93 8.58
CA ALA A 16 9.70 11.16 8.07
C ALA A 16 9.63 9.69 8.52
N ILE A 17 9.33 9.41 9.79
CA ILE A 17 9.16 8.05 10.33
C ILE A 17 7.98 7.36 9.66
N LYS A 18 6.83 8.04 9.56
CA LYS A 18 5.64 7.51 8.88
C LYS A 18 5.94 7.14 7.42
N ASN A 19 6.58 8.03 6.68
CA ASN A 19 6.99 7.78 5.31
C ASN A 19 7.95 6.59 5.18
N GLN A 20 8.86 6.43 6.13
CA GLN A 20 9.80 5.31 6.15
C GLN A 20 9.08 3.98 6.33
N GLN A 21 8.11 3.89 7.25
CA GLN A 21 7.37 2.64 7.50
C GLN A 21 6.52 2.22 6.30
N ILE A 22 5.78 3.14 5.69
CA ILE A 22 5.00 2.87 4.47
C ILE A 22 5.93 2.41 3.34
N THR A 23 7.10 3.04 3.22
CA THR A 23 8.10 2.67 2.20
C THR A 23 8.63 1.25 2.43
N ILE A 24 8.88 0.86 3.68
CA ILE A 24 9.33 -0.50 4.03
C ILE A 24 8.25 -1.53 3.67
N ALA A 25 6.99 -1.29 4.05
CA ALA A 25 5.88 -2.17 3.69
C ALA A 25 5.72 -2.33 2.19
N ALA A 26 5.77 -1.22 1.45
CA ALA A 26 5.67 -1.23 0.00
C ALA A 26 6.81 -2.04 -0.63
N LYS A 27 8.06 -1.80 -0.23
CA LYS A 27 9.22 -2.56 -0.71
C LYS A 27 9.09 -4.05 -0.40
N ALA A 28 8.66 -4.41 0.82
CA ALA A 28 8.48 -5.81 1.21
C ALA A 28 7.43 -6.49 0.34
N ASN A 29 6.26 -5.88 0.15
CA ASN A 29 5.20 -6.43 -0.68
C ASN A 29 5.62 -6.56 -2.15
N ILE A 30 6.34 -5.58 -2.71
CA ILE A 30 6.84 -5.63 -4.08
C ILE A 30 7.87 -6.76 -4.25
N VAL A 31 8.80 -6.90 -3.31
CA VAL A 31 9.81 -7.98 -3.34
C VAL A 31 9.15 -9.36 -3.25
N ILE A 32 8.16 -9.52 -2.38
CA ILE A 32 7.37 -10.76 -2.30
C ILE A 32 6.66 -11.04 -3.62
N CYS A 33 6.04 -10.03 -4.24
CA CYS A 33 5.38 -10.16 -5.54
C CYS A 33 6.37 -10.58 -6.63
N ILE A 34 7.56 -9.95 -6.70
CA ILE A 34 8.62 -10.32 -7.65
C ILE A 34 9.05 -11.77 -7.44
N ALA A 35 9.33 -12.17 -6.20
CA ALA A 35 9.75 -13.53 -5.87
C ALA A 35 8.67 -14.56 -6.25
N PHE A 36 7.40 -14.25 -5.99
CA PHE A 36 6.26 -15.09 -6.34
C PHE A 36 6.13 -15.24 -7.87
N CYS A 37 6.15 -14.15 -8.62
CA CYS A 37 6.09 -14.19 -10.08
C CYS A 37 7.30 -14.93 -10.69
N LEU A 38 8.52 -14.69 -10.19
CA LEU A 38 9.72 -15.41 -10.68
C LEU A 38 9.63 -16.93 -10.43
N PHE A 39 9.15 -17.33 -9.25
CA PHE A 39 8.94 -18.75 -8.93
C PHE A 39 7.99 -19.38 -9.96
N TRP A 40 6.85 -18.75 -10.25
CA TRP A 40 5.87 -19.25 -11.20
C TRP A 40 6.37 -19.18 -12.64
N THR A 41 7.10 -18.13 -13.02
CA THR A 41 7.74 -18.01 -14.34
C THR A 41 8.66 -19.21 -14.61
N ILE A 42 9.50 -19.59 -13.63
CA ILE A 42 10.38 -20.74 -13.76
C ILE A 42 9.56 -22.02 -13.89
N TYR A 43 8.56 -22.22 -13.02
CA TYR A 43 7.71 -23.40 -13.05
C TYR A 43 6.97 -23.56 -14.38
N PHE A 44 6.30 -22.51 -14.86
CA PHE A 44 5.55 -22.53 -16.11
C PHE A 44 6.44 -22.63 -17.36
N SER A 45 7.68 -22.18 -17.28
CA SER A 45 8.67 -22.40 -18.34
C SER A 45 8.97 -23.89 -18.53
N PHE A 46 9.10 -24.64 -17.43
CA PHE A 46 9.27 -26.11 -17.52
C PHE A 46 8.00 -26.83 -17.96
N ALA A 47 6.82 -26.24 -17.67
CA ALA A 47 5.53 -26.77 -18.12
C ALA A 47 5.16 -26.35 -19.55
N GLU A 48 6.03 -25.64 -20.27
CA GLU A 48 5.85 -25.13 -21.64
C GLU A 48 4.62 -24.21 -21.81
N MET A 49 4.13 -23.59 -20.72
CA MET A 49 2.97 -22.70 -20.73
C MET A 49 3.38 -21.24 -21.05
N TRP A 50 3.87 -21.00 -22.25
CA TRP A 50 4.52 -19.74 -22.66
C TRP A 50 3.64 -18.51 -22.50
N PHE A 51 2.33 -18.62 -22.66
CA PHE A 51 1.41 -17.48 -22.50
C PHE A 51 1.41 -16.97 -21.05
N ILE A 52 1.41 -17.88 -20.06
CA ILE A 52 1.50 -17.52 -18.62
C ILE A 52 2.88 -16.95 -18.33
N VAL A 53 3.95 -17.57 -18.86
CA VAL A 53 5.33 -17.09 -18.70
C VAL A 53 5.47 -15.64 -19.17
N CYS A 54 4.96 -15.31 -20.35
CA CYS A 54 4.99 -13.94 -20.87
C CYS A 54 4.21 -12.97 -19.95
N THR A 55 3.06 -13.40 -19.45
CA THR A 55 2.24 -12.61 -18.52
C THR A 55 3.00 -12.35 -17.21
N ASP A 56 3.58 -13.39 -16.62
CA ASP A 56 4.37 -13.27 -15.36
C ASP A 56 5.61 -12.39 -15.53
N ILE A 57 6.34 -12.51 -16.65
CA ILE A 57 7.49 -11.66 -16.97
C ILE A 57 7.06 -10.19 -17.06
N PHE A 58 5.94 -9.91 -17.71
CA PHE A 58 5.41 -8.55 -17.83
C PHE A 58 5.14 -7.95 -16.44
N PHE A 59 4.41 -8.66 -15.58
CA PHE A 59 4.08 -8.17 -14.25
C PHE A 59 5.31 -8.10 -13.33
N THR A 60 6.26 -9.01 -13.47
CA THR A 60 7.55 -8.95 -12.77
C THR A 60 8.31 -7.68 -13.17
N THR A 61 8.38 -7.37 -14.46
CA THR A 61 9.05 -6.16 -14.97
C THR A 61 8.38 -4.89 -14.42
N MET A 62 7.04 -4.83 -14.39
CA MET A 62 6.29 -3.72 -13.81
C MET A 62 6.53 -3.59 -12.30
N SER A 63 6.66 -4.71 -11.58
CA SER A 63 6.99 -4.71 -10.15
C SER A 63 8.42 -4.21 -9.90
N ILE A 64 9.39 -4.59 -10.72
CA ILE A 64 10.77 -4.07 -10.68
C ILE A 64 10.79 -2.57 -10.98
N PHE A 65 10.01 -2.12 -11.97
CA PHE A 65 9.88 -0.70 -12.27
C PHE A 65 9.27 0.09 -11.09
N SER A 66 8.25 -0.47 -10.42
CA SER A 66 7.70 0.10 -9.19
C SER A 66 8.77 0.26 -8.10
N LEU A 67 9.60 -0.78 -7.87
CA LEU A 67 10.69 -0.74 -6.91
C LEU A 67 11.75 0.32 -7.28
N PHE A 68 12.07 0.44 -8.55
CA PHE A 68 12.97 1.48 -9.08
C PHE A 68 12.44 2.89 -8.80
N LEU A 69 11.14 3.14 -9.02
CA LEU A 69 10.52 4.43 -8.69
C LEU A 69 10.65 4.77 -7.20
N ILE A 70 10.48 3.77 -6.32
CA ILE A 70 10.67 3.97 -4.87
C ILE A 70 12.14 4.28 -4.57
N TYR A 71 13.08 3.62 -5.26
CA TYR A 71 14.51 3.85 -5.07
C TYR A 71 14.94 5.27 -5.46
N ILE A 72 14.39 5.84 -6.53
CA ILE A 72 14.63 7.23 -6.95
C ILE A 72 13.76 8.25 -6.20
N HIS A 73 13.27 7.89 -5.00
CA HIS A 73 12.46 8.72 -4.10
C HIS A 73 11.08 9.15 -4.64
N ARG A 74 10.61 8.58 -5.74
CA ARG A 74 9.22 8.75 -6.23
C ARG A 74 8.27 7.73 -5.59
N ILE A 75 8.19 7.76 -4.27
CA ILE A 75 7.53 6.71 -3.47
C ILE A 75 6.04 6.58 -3.82
N SER A 76 5.27 7.68 -3.89
CA SER A 76 3.84 7.65 -4.24
C SER A 76 3.59 7.03 -5.62
N ALA A 77 4.41 7.40 -6.61
CA ALA A 77 4.29 6.84 -7.95
C ALA A 77 4.64 5.34 -7.97
N GLY A 78 5.69 4.94 -7.26
CA GLY A 78 6.07 3.53 -7.14
C GLY A 78 4.94 2.69 -6.51
N ILE A 79 4.37 3.15 -5.38
CA ILE A 79 3.26 2.43 -4.74
C ILE A 79 2.03 2.39 -5.64
N LEU A 80 1.73 3.46 -6.38
CA LEU A 80 0.62 3.47 -7.33
C LEU A 80 0.82 2.43 -8.44
N VAL A 81 2.02 2.32 -9.02
CA VAL A 81 2.34 1.28 -10.01
C VAL A 81 2.17 -0.11 -9.42
N SER A 82 2.67 -0.35 -8.19
CA SER A 82 2.49 -1.63 -7.50
C SER A 82 1.00 -1.95 -7.26
N GLN A 83 0.20 -0.96 -6.90
CA GLN A 83 -1.24 -1.11 -6.71
C GLN A 83 -1.94 -1.49 -8.03
N ILE A 84 -1.54 -0.87 -9.15
CA ILE A 84 -2.05 -1.23 -10.48
C ILE A 84 -1.68 -2.67 -10.82
N VAL A 85 -0.45 -3.09 -10.56
CA VAL A 85 0.00 -4.48 -10.76
C VAL A 85 -0.83 -5.44 -9.91
N LEU A 86 -1.00 -5.17 -8.61
CA LEU A 86 -1.79 -5.99 -7.68
C LEU A 86 -3.29 -5.98 -7.97
N PHE A 87 -3.78 -5.05 -8.79
CA PHE A 87 -5.14 -5.04 -9.29
C PHE A 87 -5.25 -5.83 -10.61
N VAL A 88 -4.43 -5.48 -11.61
CA VAL A 88 -4.56 -6.01 -12.98
C VAL A 88 -4.14 -7.49 -13.03
N PHE A 89 -3.05 -7.87 -12.37
CA PHE A 89 -2.56 -9.26 -12.38
C PHE A 89 -3.62 -10.26 -11.88
N PRO A 90 -4.22 -10.11 -10.67
CA PRO A 90 -5.22 -11.04 -10.19
C PRO A 90 -6.50 -11.06 -11.06
N VAL A 91 -6.91 -9.89 -11.59
CA VAL A 91 -8.07 -9.79 -12.47
C VAL A 91 -7.82 -10.58 -13.76
N VAL A 92 -6.70 -10.36 -14.43
CA VAL A 92 -6.32 -11.10 -15.65
C VAL A 92 -6.21 -12.59 -15.36
N PHE A 93 -5.58 -12.95 -14.24
CA PHE A 93 -5.37 -14.33 -13.84
C PHE A 93 -6.71 -15.04 -13.55
N CYS A 94 -7.64 -14.39 -12.84
CA CYS A 94 -8.99 -14.92 -12.58
C CYS A 94 -9.84 -15.07 -13.84
N LEU A 95 -9.65 -14.21 -14.83
CA LEU A 95 -10.43 -14.25 -16.07
C LEU A 95 -9.96 -15.31 -17.05
N ILE A 96 -8.67 -15.65 -17.05
CA ILE A 96 -8.04 -16.47 -18.10
C ILE A 96 -7.58 -17.83 -17.57
N PHE A 97 -6.95 -17.89 -16.39
CA PHE A 97 -6.24 -19.08 -15.91
C PHE A 97 -6.86 -19.73 -14.69
N ASP A 98 -7.31 -18.93 -13.72
CA ASP A 98 -7.86 -19.40 -12.45
C ASP A 98 -9.38 -19.61 -12.54
N VAL A 99 -9.77 -20.60 -13.37
CA VAL A 99 -11.18 -20.95 -13.60
C VAL A 99 -11.75 -21.65 -12.37
N ALA A 100 -12.83 -21.11 -11.77
CA ALA A 100 -13.48 -21.73 -10.62
C ALA A 100 -14.07 -23.10 -11.01
N THR A 101 -13.77 -24.12 -10.19
CA THR A 101 -14.42 -25.46 -10.26
C THR A 101 -15.00 -25.80 -8.90
N ILE A 102 -15.84 -26.85 -8.83
CA ILE A 102 -16.48 -27.27 -7.56
C ILE A 102 -15.41 -27.67 -6.54
N ASP A 103 -14.36 -28.37 -6.98
CA ASP A 103 -13.31 -28.91 -6.11
C ASP A 103 -12.20 -27.90 -5.80
N HIS A 104 -11.99 -26.91 -6.68
CA HIS A 104 -10.92 -25.91 -6.57
C HIS A 104 -11.47 -24.50 -6.78
N PRO A 105 -11.75 -23.78 -5.69
CA PRO A 105 -12.15 -22.37 -5.76
C PRO A 105 -11.00 -21.50 -6.31
N ARG A 106 -11.34 -20.32 -6.81
CA ARG A 106 -10.35 -19.32 -7.20
C ARG A 106 -9.51 -18.86 -6.02
N VAL A 107 -8.25 -18.55 -6.27
CA VAL A 107 -7.32 -18.06 -5.24
C VAL A 107 -6.61 -16.75 -5.64
N ALA A 108 -6.48 -16.48 -6.95
CA ALA A 108 -5.76 -15.30 -7.41
C ALA A 108 -6.41 -13.98 -6.96
N HIS A 109 -7.73 -13.92 -6.80
CA HIS A 109 -8.44 -12.73 -6.32
C HIS A 109 -8.04 -12.32 -4.88
N LEU A 110 -7.42 -13.22 -4.09
CA LEU A 110 -6.96 -12.91 -2.74
C LEU A 110 -5.82 -11.87 -2.68
N PHE A 111 -5.15 -11.60 -3.80
CA PHE A 111 -4.18 -10.51 -3.91
C PHE A 111 -4.83 -9.12 -4.00
N LEU A 112 -6.10 -9.02 -4.38
CA LEU A 112 -6.82 -7.73 -4.51
C LEU A 112 -6.92 -6.97 -3.18
N PRO A 113 -7.28 -7.59 -2.03
CA PRO A 113 -7.25 -6.92 -0.73
C PRO A 113 -5.85 -6.41 -0.35
N ALA A 114 -4.78 -7.16 -0.66
CA ALA A 114 -3.42 -6.70 -0.40
C ALA A 114 -3.10 -5.39 -1.16
N GLY A 115 -3.48 -5.32 -2.44
CA GLY A 115 -3.37 -4.11 -3.25
C GLY A 115 -4.22 -2.95 -2.71
N ALA A 116 -5.44 -3.23 -2.23
CA ALA A 116 -6.32 -2.22 -1.63
C ALA A 116 -5.73 -1.62 -0.34
N ILE A 117 -5.20 -2.46 0.57
CA ILE A 117 -4.60 -1.98 1.83
C ILE A 117 -3.33 -1.18 1.55
N LEU A 118 -2.46 -1.65 0.63
CA LEU A 118 -1.26 -0.92 0.23
C LEU A 118 -1.62 0.45 -0.39
N GLY A 119 -2.65 0.49 -1.24
CA GLY A 119 -3.17 1.73 -1.81
C GLY A 119 -3.73 2.67 -0.75
N TYR A 120 -4.43 2.15 0.26
CA TYR A 120 -4.95 2.94 1.37
C TYR A 120 -3.83 3.58 2.20
N LEU A 121 -2.75 2.85 2.51
CA LEU A 121 -1.59 3.40 3.20
C LEU A 121 -0.96 4.57 2.43
N ASN A 122 -0.85 4.43 1.11
CA ASN A 122 -0.32 5.52 0.29
C ASN A 122 -1.32 6.70 0.17
N TYR A 123 -2.62 6.43 0.08
CA TYR A 123 -3.66 7.45 0.05
C TYR A 123 -3.66 8.32 1.33
N ARG A 124 -3.48 7.70 2.50
CA ARG A 124 -3.33 8.46 3.77
C ARG A 124 -2.11 9.38 3.79
N ARG A 125 -1.10 9.05 3.01
CA ARG A 125 0.13 9.83 2.89
C ARG A 125 0.01 10.95 1.86
N ASP A 126 -0.52 10.64 0.68
CA ASP A 126 -0.61 11.51 -0.49
C ASP A 126 -1.95 11.27 -1.18
N PRO A 127 -3.03 11.97 -0.74
CA PRO A 127 -4.37 11.73 -1.25
C PRO A 127 -4.46 11.98 -2.76
N ASN A 128 -4.80 10.92 -3.51
CA ASN A 128 -4.99 10.97 -4.95
C ASN A 128 -6.28 10.22 -5.34
N ALA A 129 -7.13 10.87 -6.14
CA ALA A 129 -8.40 10.30 -6.59
C ALA A 129 -8.21 8.95 -7.32
N LEU A 130 -7.16 8.80 -8.13
CA LEU A 130 -6.86 7.56 -8.84
C LEU A 130 -6.61 6.40 -7.87
N GLN A 131 -5.90 6.63 -6.76
CA GLN A 131 -5.68 5.60 -5.75
C GLN A 131 -6.98 5.18 -5.07
N LEU A 132 -7.84 6.14 -4.74
CA LEU A 132 -9.14 5.84 -4.15
C LEU A 132 -10.00 4.99 -5.08
N ILE A 133 -10.04 5.33 -6.37
CA ILE A 133 -10.74 4.56 -7.39
C ILE A 133 -10.18 3.13 -7.45
N LEU A 134 -8.86 2.96 -7.47
CA LEU A 134 -8.24 1.63 -7.50
C LEU A 134 -8.52 0.81 -6.24
N ILE A 135 -8.60 1.43 -5.06
CA ILE A 135 -9.00 0.77 -3.81
C ILE A 135 -10.42 0.22 -3.95
N ILE A 136 -11.36 1.08 -4.38
CA ILE A 136 -12.77 0.70 -4.56
C ILE A 136 -12.90 -0.41 -5.60
N LEU A 137 -12.22 -0.28 -6.74
CA LEU A 137 -12.22 -1.31 -7.80
C LEU A 137 -11.62 -2.63 -7.33
N SER A 138 -10.56 -2.60 -6.50
CA SER A 138 -9.95 -3.82 -5.95
C SER A 138 -10.92 -4.56 -5.03
N ILE A 139 -11.64 -3.84 -4.17
CA ILE A 139 -12.65 -4.43 -3.28
C ILE A 139 -13.84 -4.96 -4.10
N ALA A 140 -14.32 -4.20 -5.07
CA ALA A 140 -15.42 -4.63 -5.95
C ALA A 140 -15.06 -5.88 -6.75
N ALA A 141 -13.85 -5.92 -7.33
CA ALA A 141 -13.34 -7.08 -8.05
C ALA A 141 -13.16 -8.29 -7.12
N PHE A 142 -12.67 -8.09 -5.90
CA PHE A 142 -12.56 -9.15 -4.90
C PHE A 142 -13.94 -9.78 -4.61
N ILE A 143 -14.96 -8.96 -4.34
CA ILE A 143 -16.34 -9.44 -4.08
C ILE A 143 -16.88 -10.18 -5.32
N PHE A 144 -16.69 -9.60 -6.51
CA PHE A 144 -17.14 -10.20 -7.77
C PHE A 144 -16.53 -11.58 -8.00
N PHE A 145 -15.20 -11.71 -7.91
CA PHE A 145 -14.53 -12.99 -8.15
C PHE A 145 -14.72 -14.01 -7.02
N SER A 146 -15.04 -13.57 -5.80
CA SER A 146 -15.40 -14.47 -4.70
C SER A 146 -16.77 -15.13 -4.91
N GLY A 147 -17.71 -14.40 -5.54
CA GLY A 147 -19.10 -14.87 -5.71
C GLY A 147 -19.42 -15.38 -7.10
N SER A 148 -18.55 -15.20 -8.11
CA SER A 148 -18.85 -15.57 -9.49
C SER A 148 -17.85 -16.55 -10.07
N ALA A 149 -18.33 -17.46 -10.92
CA ALA A 149 -17.52 -18.36 -11.73
C ALA A 149 -17.21 -17.78 -13.14
N PHE A 150 -17.43 -16.47 -13.34
CA PHE A 150 -17.27 -15.82 -14.64
C PHE A 150 -15.82 -15.92 -15.14
N THR A 151 -15.64 -16.38 -16.37
CA THR A 151 -14.37 -16.47 -17.12
C THR A 151 -14.57 -15.95 -18.54
N LEU A 152 -13.49 -15.57 -19.20
CA LEU A 152 -13.56 -15.21 -20.61
C LEU A 152 -13.69 -16.45 -21.51
N ASP A 153 -14.35 -16.26 -22.66
CA ASP A 153 -14.36 -17.27 -23.71
C ASP A 153 -12.93 -17.53 -24.19
N GLY A 154 -12.50 -18.79 -24.15
CA GLY A 154 -11.10 -19.14 -24.41
C GLY A 154 -10.17 -19.18 -23.21
N ALA A 155 -10.70 -19.15 -21.98
CA ALA A 155 -9.91 -19.37 -20.78
C ALA A 155 -9.12 -20.68 -20.85
N ILE A 156 -7.87 -20.66 -20.40
CA ILE A 156 -6.95 -21.81 -20.37
C ILE A 156 -6.81 -22.26 -18.92
N PRO A 157 -7.62 -23.22 -18.44
CA PRO A 157 -7.58 -23.63 -17.05
C PRO A 157 -6.24 -24.30 -16.72
N LEU A 158 -5.70 -23.97 -15.57
CA LEU A 158 -4.53 -24.64 -15.03
C LEU A 158 -4.86 -26.09 -14.67
N ALA A 159 -3.87 -27.00 -14.81
CA ALA A 159 -4.00 -28.38 -14.39
C ALA A 159 -4.36 -28.47 -12.89
N GLU A 160 -5.16 -29.47 -12.51
CA GLU A 160 -5.66 -29.63 -11.12
C GLU A 160 -4.53 -29.73 -10.09
N SER A 161 -3.44 -30.44 -10.43
CA SER A 161 -2.28 -30.55 -9.56
C SER A 161 -1.64 -29.18 -9.26
N ILE A 162 -1.54 -28.31 -10.29
CA ILE A 162 -1.01 -26.95 -10.13
C ILE A 162 -1.94 -26.12 -9.26
N ARG A 163 -3.25 -26.26 -9.45
CA ARG A 163 -4.25 -25.53 -8.67
C ARG A 163 -4.26 -25.96 -7.21
N ALA A 164 -4.14 -27.26 -6.92
CA ALA A 164 -4.10 -27.78 -5.56
C ALA A 164 -2.91 -27.23 -4.76
N TYR A 165 -1.68 -27.40 -5.27
CA TYR A 165 -0.48 -26.94 -4.56
C TYR A 165 -0.28 -25.43 -4.71
N GLY A 166 -0.48 -24.89 -5.90
CA GLY A 166 -0.34 -23.47 -6.19
C GLY A 166 -1.33 -22.60 -5.42
N GLY A 167 -2.53 -23.13 -5.18
CA GLY A 167 -3.54 -22.47 -4.37
C GLY A 167 -3.06 -22.21 -2.94
N TRP A 168 -2.46 -23.19 -2.27
CA TRP A 168 -1.91 -23.01 -0.93
C TRP A 168 -0.78 -21.97 -0.90
N ILE A 169 0.11 -22.01 -1.90
CA ILE A 169 1.20 -21.02 -2.00
C ILE A 169 0.61 -19.61 -2.20
N ALA A 170 -0.33 -19.45 -3.11
CA ALA A 170 -0.96 -18.16 -3.40
C ALA A 170 -1.70 -17.58 -2.18
N ILE A 171 -2.47 -18.42 -1.46
CA ILE A 171 -3.17 -18.04 -0.22
C ILE A 171 -2.14 -17.58 0.83
N SER A 172 -1.06 -18.35 1.02
CA SER A 172 -0.03 -18.03 2.01
C SER A 172 0.67 -16.71 1.70
N VAL A 173 1.02 -16.48 0.42
CA VAL A 173 1.69 -15.26 -0.02
C VAL A 173 0.75 -14.06 0.10
N ALA A 174 -0.50 -14.16 -0.35
CA ALA A 174 -1.48 -13.09 -0.25
C ALA A 174 -1.74 -12.71 1.23
N THR A 175 -1.88 -13.72 2.10
CA THR A 175 -2.06 -13.53 3.54
C THR A 175 -0.85 -12.83 4.16
N LEU A 176 0.38 -13.25 3.82
CA LEU A 176 1.61 -12.61 4.28
C LEU A 176 1.66 -11.13 3.89
N MET A 177 1.34 -10.80 2.64
CA MET A 177 1.29 -9.41 2.16
C MET A 177 0.27 -8.56 2.92
N ILE A 178 -0.91 -9.11 3.19
CA ILE A 178 -1.95 -8.46 3.99
C ILE A 178 -1.45 -8.23 5.43
N CYS A 179 -0.86 -9.26 6.07
CA CYS A 179 -0.34 -9.16 7.43
C CYS A 179 0.75 -8.08 7.54
N ILE A 180 1.70 -8.01 6.61
CA ILE A 180 2.73 -6.96 6.57
C ILE A 180 2.08 -5.57 6.48
N SER A 181 1.10 -5.41 5.61
CA SER A 181 0.43 -4.13 5.41
C SER A 181 -0.38 -3.70 6.64
N ILE A 182 -1.09 -4.63 7.28
CA ILE A 182 -1.84 -4.38 8.53
C ILE A 182 -0.86 -4.04 9.67
N PHE A 183 0.24 -4.78 9.79
CA PHE A 183 1.24 -4.52 10.83
C PHE A 183 1.81 -3.11 10.73
N VAL A 184 2.17 -2.66 9.53
CA VAL A 184 2.65 -1.29 9.31
C VAL A 184 1.56 -0.26 9.62
N MET A 185 0.31 -0.53 9.26
CA MET A 185 -0.81 0.35 9.60
C MET A 185 -0.98 0.47 11.13
N GLN A 186 -0.83 -0.62 11.87
CA GLN A 186 -0.87 -0.61 13.34
C GLN A 186 0.27 0.21 13.95
N LEU A 187 1.49 0.06 13.44
CA LEU A 187 2.63 0.86 13.89
C LEU A 187 2.38 2.36 13.65
N GLU A 188 1.83 2.72 12.50
CA GLU A 188 1.49 4.11 12.18
C GLU A 188 0.47 4.70 13.17
N LEU A 189 -0.61 3.95 13.46
CA LEU A 189 -1.62 4.36 14.43
C LEU A 189 -1.06 4.48 15.85
N GLN A 190 -0.17 3.59 16.27
CA GLN A 190 0.48 3.68 17.59
C GLN A 190 1.32 4.96 17.73
N ILE A 191 2.05 5.34 16.69
CA ILE A 191 2.86 6.56 16.68
C ILE A 191 1.95 7.79 16.75
N GLU A 192 0.85 7.84 15.99
CA GLU A 192 -0.12 8.93 16.03
C GLU A 192 -0.76 9.06 17.43
N ASN A 193 -1.18 7.94 18.02
CA ASN A 193 -1.78 7.91 19.35
C ASN A 193 -0.80 8.37 20.44
N LYS A 194 0.45 7.94 20.37
CA LYS A 194 1.49 8.38 21.31
C LYS A 194 1.69 9.88 21.26
N LEU A 195 1.78 10.48 20.07
CA LEU A 195 1.89 11.92 19.90
C LEU A 195 0.72 12.67 20.56
N VAL A 196 -0.51 12.20 20.35
CA VAL A 196 -1.72 12.79 20.95
C VAL A 196 -1.67 12.67 22.48
N GLN A 197 -1.23 11.53 23.01
CA GLN A 197 -1.07 11.33 24.46
C GLN A 197 -0.01 12.27 25.06
N ASP A 198 1.14 12.38 24.42
CA ASP A 198 2.22 13.26 24.87
C ASP A 198 1.77 14.74 24.89
N LEU A 199 1.02 15.18 23.87
CA LEU A 199 0.43 16.52 23.83
C LEU A 199 -0.60 16.73 24.94
N ARG A 200 -1.50 15.76 25.21
CA ARG A 200 -2.47 15.85 26.31
C ARG A 200 -1.78 15.92 27.66
N LEU A 201 -0.72 15.15 27.84
CA LEU A 201 0.06 15.10 29.08
C LEU A 201 0.80 16.43 29.31
N ALA A 202 1.37 17.01 28.28
CA ALA A 202 1.99 18.32 28.31
C ALA A 202 0.97 19.43 28.65
N LEU A 203 -0.24 19.33 28.10
CA LEU A 203 -1.35 20.25 28.42
C LEU A 203 -1.79 20.11 29.88
N SER A 204 -1.99 18.88 30.38
CA SER A 204 -2.41 18.64 31.77
C SER A 204 -1.36 19.05 32.80
N LYS A 205 -0.07 18.99 32.45
CA LYS A 205 1.05 19.45 33.28
C LYS A 205 1.33 20.95 33.16
N GLN A 206 0.48 21.68 32.44
CA GLN A 206 0.66 23.12 32.18
C GLN A 206 2.06 23.47 31.65
N GLN A 207 2.59 22.58 30.78
CA GLN A 207 3.90 22.76 30.16
C GLN A 207 3.87 23.76 28.99
N PHE A 208 2.69 24.28 28.66
CA PHE A 208 2.51 25.28 27.62
C PHE A 208 2.34 26.65 28.24
N GLU A 209 3.17 27.59 27.82
CA GLU A 209 3.07 28.98 28.19
C GLU A 209 2.62 29.83 27.00
N LEU A 210 1.74 30.78 27.25
CA LEU A 210 1.27 31.73 26.24
C LEU A 210 2.21 32.92 26.20
N PHE A 211 2.85 33.13 25.07
CA PHE A 211 3.65 34.30 24.79
C PHE A 211 2.93 35.22 23.81
N TYR A 212 2.96 36.49 24.06
CA TYR A 212 2.40 37.51 23.19
C TYR A 212 3.52 38.18 22.43
N GLN A 213 3.49 38.08 21.12
CA GLN A 213 4.39 38.78 20.22
C GLN A 213 3.66 40.02 19.66
N PRO A 214 4.07 41.25 20.02
CA PRO A 214 3.40 42.45 19.51
C PRO A 214 3.67 42.58 18.01
N GLN A 215 2.61 42.88 17.27
CA GLN A 215 2.69 43.24 15.86
C GLN A 215 2.73 44.77 15.79
N VAL A 216 3.78 45.31 15.16
CA VAL A 216 3.97 46.74 14.95
C VAL A 216 3.84 47.10 13.49
N ASN A 217 3.25 48.28 13.23
CA ASN A 217 3.21 48.84 11.89
C ASN A 217 4.54 49.53 11.51
N SER A 218 4.63 50.05 10.29
CA SER A 218 5.78 50.80 9.79
C SER A 218 6.11 52.06 10.59
N CYS A 219 5.21 52.50 11.50
CA CYS A 219 5.38 53.65 12.41
C CYS A 219 5.67 53.19 13.83
N GLU A 220 6.09 51.93 14.06
CA GLU A 220 6.41 51.34 15.37
C GLU A 220 5.24 51.30 16.37
N LYS A 221 4.00 51.55 15.90
CA LYS A 221 2.81 51.43 16.76
C LYS A 221 2.34 49.97 16.79
N ILE A 222 2.02 49.48 18.01
CA ILE A 222 1.42 48.16 18.22
C ILE A 222 0.03 48.18 17.62
N ILE A 223 -0.22 47.31 16.62
CA ILE A 223 -1.49 47.14 15.93
C ILE A 223 -2.21 45.85 16.32
N GLY A 224 -1.51 44.94 17.00
CA GLY A 224 -2.03 43.68 17.48
C GLY A 224 -1.00 42.91 18.25
N ALA A 225 -1.40 41.73 18.73
CA ALA A 225 -0.50 40.75 19.32
C ALA A 225 -0.80 39.38 18.78
N GLU A 226 0.23 38.65 18.37
CA GLU A 226 0.13 37.23 18.01
C GLU A 226 0.37 36.40 19.26
N ILE A 227 -0.52 35.41 19.49
CA ILE A 227 -0.38 34.49 20.63
C ILE A 227 0.47 33.31 20.16
N LEU A 228 1.60 33.13 20.82
CA LEU A 228 2.52 32.02 20.61
C LEU A 228 2.42 31.03 21.77
N LEU A 229 2.19 29.78 21.48
CA LEU A 229 2.26 28.69 22.46
C LEU A 229 3.71 28.20 22.55
N ARG A 230 4.25 28.09 23.75
CA ARG A 230 5.63 27.65 23.99
C ARG A 230 5.67 26.52 25.01
#